data_355a944d7a5d096dd1bc796689688cf8
#
_entry.id   355a944d7a5d096dd1bc796689688cf8
#
_cell.length_a   1.000
_cell.length_b   1.000
_cell.length_c   1.000
_cell.angle_alpha   90.00
_cell.angle_beta   90.00
_cell.angle_gamma   90.00
#
_symmetry.space_group_name_H-M   'P 1'
#
loop_
_entity.id
_entity.type
_entity.pdbx_description
1 polymer ?
#
loop_
_entity_poly.entity_id
_entity_poly.type
_entity_poly.pdbx_seq_one_letter_code
_entity_poly.pdbx_strand_id
1 'polypeptide(L)'
;MSTQITTGKARFSYCNLFTPRAVQEGATPKYSVTLLIPKSDKATMQKIKAAMDEAKQKFMASNSGKKLPTNLKSTLHDGDGERPNGGEFGEECKGCYVITVSSNNKPVLVHADKTPLTDPQELYSGCYGRAIINFYVYDTQGNKGISAGLNGIMKLYDGEPLGGGVVTDSDWDDGWEDEDNDDLLG
;
A
#
# COMPACT_ATOMS: atom_id res chain seq x y z
N MET A 1 -7.25 -7.07 23.19
CA MET A 1 -6.56 -7.19 21.92
C MET A 1 -6.99 -6.06 20.98
N SER A 2 -6.16 -5.70 20.04
CA SER A 2 -6.39 -4.52 19.18
C SER A 2 -6.53 -4.94 17.72
N THR A 3 -7.37 -4.20 16.98
CA THR A 3 -7.41 -4.31 15.53
C THR A 3 -6.30 -3.49 14.86
N GLN A 4 -5.61 -2.65 15.62
CA GLN A 4 -4.51 -1.84 15.13
C GLN A 4 -3.17 -2.51 15.44
N ILE A 5 -2.27 -2.50 14.45
CA ILE A 5 -0.91 -3.01 14.61
C ILE A 5 0.09 -2.04 14.00
N THR A 6 1.33 -2.18 14.42
CA THR A 6 2.47 -1.56 13.75
C THR A 6 3.28 -2.66 13.09
N THR A 7 3.54 -2.53 11.79
CA THR A 7 4.29 -3.54 11.06
C THR A 7 5.78 -3.48 11.40
N GLY A 8 6.51 -4.54 11.09
CA GLY A 8 7.96 -4.48 10.97
C GLY A 8 8.36 -3.72 9.70
N LYS A 9 9.60 -3.91 9.27
CA LYS A 9 10.09 -3.30 8.04
C LYS A 9 9.35 -3.87 6.84
N ALA A 10 8.75 -2.99 6.05
CA ALA A 10 8.08 -3.34 4.81
C ALA A 10 8.59 -2.45 3.68
N ARG A 11 8.51 -2.93 2.45
CA ARG A 11 8.78 -2.12 1.28
C ARG A 11 7.48 -1.50 0.82
N PHE A 12 7.52 -0.23 0.43
CA PHE A 12 6.31 0.48 -0.01
C PHE A 12 6.22 0.48 -1.53
N SER A 13 5.00 0.27 -2.02
CA SER A 13 4.69 0.33 -3.44
C SER A 13 3.39 1.10 -3.63
N TYR A 14 3.20 1.69 -4.81
CA TYR A 14 2.00 2.49 -5.12
C TYR A 14 1.71 3.53 -4.05
N CYS A 15 2.70 4.37 -3.73
CA CYS A 15 2.57 5.37 -2.69
C CYS A 15 1.70 6.55 -3.12
N ASN A 16 0.58 6.76 -2.41
CA ASN A 16 -0.30 7.91 -2.57
C ASN A 16 -0.51 8.52 -1.18
N LEU A 17 0.56 9.04 -0.58
CA LEU A 17 0.58 9.40 0.84
C LEU A 17 0.48 10.90 1.09
N PHE A 18 0.74 11.72 0.08
CA PHE A 18 0.63 13.17 0.19
C PHE A 18 -0.60 13.70 -0.55
N THR A 19 -1.01 13.02 -1.61
CA THR A 19 -2.17 13.38 -2.41
C THR A 19 -3.07 12.17 -2.54
N PRO A 20 -4.35 12.29 -2.20
CA PRO A 20 -5.28 11.16 -2.34
C PRO A 20 -5.53 10.87 -3.82
N ARG A 21 -5.80 9.62 -4.12
CA ARG A 21 -6.05 9.18 -5.49
C ARG A 21 -7.32 8.35 -5.53
N ALA A 22 -8.17 8.59 -6.55
CA ALA A 22 -9.32 7.76 -6.84
C ALA A 22 -8.89 6.54 -7.64
N VAL A 23 -9.39 5.37 -7.26
CA VAL A 23 -9.09 4.10 -7.94
C VAL A 23 -9.71 4.09 -9.34
N GLN A 24 -10.86 4.74 -9.48
CA GLN A 24 -11.56 4.86 -10.75
C GLN A 24 -12.34 6.16 -10.77
N GLU A 25 -12.76 6.58 -11.95
CA GLU A 25 -13.54 7.80 -12.10
C GLU A 25 -14.82 7.72 -11.28
N GLY A 26 -15.12 8.77 -10.51
CA GLY A 26 -16.29 8.83 -9.66
C GLY A 26 -16.10 8.22 -8.28
N ALA A 27 -14.97 7.53 -8.01
CA ALA A 27 -14.67 7.01 -6.70
C ALA A 27 -14.13 8.10 -5.77
N THR A 28 -14.33 7.93 -4.45
CA THR A 28 -13.76 8.84 -3.47
C THR A 28 -12.23 8.71 -3.45
N PRO A 29 -11.49 9.81 -3.62
CA PRO A 29 -10.02 9.75 -3.52
C PRO A 29 -9.59 9.33 -2.12
N LYS A 30 -8.56 8.49 -2.04
CA LYS A 30 -8.01 7.99 -0.77
C LYS A 30 -6.50 8.04 -0.78
N TYR A 31 -5.93 8.25 0.40
CA TYR A 31 -4.51 8.04 0.64
C TYR A 31 -4.29 6.53 0.74
N SER A 32 -3.26 6.02 0.11
CA SER A 32 -3.02 4.58 0.08
C SER A 32 -1.56 4.25 -0.12
N VAL A 33 -1.22 3.02 0.23
CA VAL A 33 0.08 2.44 -0.04
C VAL A 33 -0.07 0.92 -0.04
N THR A 34 0.72 0.25 -0.85
CA THR A 34 0.83 -1.20 -0.83
C THR A 34 2.08 -1.58 -0.05
N LEU A 35 1.91 -2.43 0.95
CA LEU A 35 3.00 -2.89 1.80
C LEU A 35 3.46 -4.26 1.33
N LEU A 36 4.76 -4.41 1.12
CA LEU A 36 5.40 -5.68 0.78
C LEU A 36 6.11 -6.17 2.05
N ILE A 37 5.50 -7.16 2.71
CA ILE A 37 5.99 -7.67 3.99
C ILE A 37 6.72 -8.97 3.74
N PRO A 38 8.03 -9.06 4.08
CA PRO A 38 8.77 -10.30 3.86
C PRO A 38 8.11 -11.47 4.58
N LYS A 39 8.02 -12.62 3.91
CA LYS A 39 7.46 -13.84 4.52
C LYS A 39 8.27 -14.31 5.72
N SER A 40 9.54 -13.91 5.80
CA SER A 40 10.38 -14.19 6.95
C SER A 40 9.99 -13.41 8.19
N ASP A 41 9.23 -12.31 8.06
CA ASP A 41 8.76 -11.52 9.20
C ASP A 41 7.51 -12.14 9.81
N LYS A 42 7.71 -13.23 10.52
CA LYS A 42 6.62 -13.98 11.14
C LYS A 42 5.94 -13.20 12.26
N ALA A 43 6.67 -12.33 12.94
CA ALA A 43 6.10 -11.52 14.01
C ALA A 43 5.02 -10.58 13.50
N THR A 44 5.29 -9.87 12.39
CA THR A 44 4.28 -9.01 11.77
C THR A 44 3.09 -9.82 11.28
N MET A 45 3.31 -10.98 10.68
CA MET A 45 2.20 -11.82 10.20
C MET A 45 1.33 -12.35 11.33
N GLN A 46 1.91 -12.67 12.48
CA GLN A 46 1.13 -13.05 13.65
C GLN A 46 0.27 -11.91 14.17
N LYS A 47 0.82 -10.69 14.19
CA LYS A 47 0.05 -9.50 14.56
C LYS A 47 -1.11 -9.26 13.59
N ILE A 48 -0.87 -9.41 12.29
CA ILE A 48 -1.90 -9.24 11.27
C ILE A 48 -3.02 -10.25 11.47
N LYS A 49 -2.68 -11.53 11.65
CA LYS A 49 -3.70 -12.58 11.89
C LYS A 49 -4.52 -12.31 13.14
N ALA A 50 -3.87 -11.93 14.24
CA ALA A 50 -4.55 -11.62 15.48
C ALA A 50 -5.48 -10.41 15.32
N ALA A 51 -5.03 -9.38 14.64
CA ALA A 51 -5.83 -8.17 14.39
C ALA A 51 -7.02 -8.45 13.47
N MET A 52 -6.84 -9.29 12.47
CA MET A 52 -7.93 -9.70 11.58
C MET A 52 -8.99 -10.51 12.34
N ASP A 53 -8.56 -11.43 13.21
CA ASP A 53 -9.49 -12.19 14.06
C ASP A 53 -10.25 -11.28 15.01
N GLU A 54 -9.58 -10.31 15.60
CA GLU A 54 -10.22 -9.32 16.47
C GLU A 54 -11.25 -8.49 15.70
N ALA A 55 -10.93 -8.12 14.46
CA ALA A 55 -11.87 -7.39 13.61
C ALA A 55 -13.12 -8.21 13.32
N LYS A 56 -12.96 -9.51 13.07
CA LYS A 56 -14.08 -10.42 12.86
C LYS A 56 -14.96 -10.52 14.12
N GLN A 57 -14.35 -10.64 15.29
CA GLN A 57 -15.07 -10.71 16.56
C GLN A 57 -15.83 -9.42 16.84
N LYS A 58 -15.23 -8.27 16.60
CA LYS A 58 -15.88 -6.96 16.73
C LYS A 58 -17.07 -6.83 15.80
N PHE A 59 -16.93 -7.28 14.57
CA PHE A 59 -18.03 -7.24 13.60
C PHE A 59 -19.23 -8.06 14.09
N MET A 60 -18.98 -9.29 14.54
CA MET A 60 -20.04 -10.14 15.05
C MET A 60 -20.70 -9.57 16.30
N ALA A 61 -19.93 -8.99 17.20
CA ALA A 61 -20.45 -8.37 18.42
C ALA A 61 -21.30 -7.14 18.11
N SER A 62 -20.89 -6.32 17.15
CA SER A 62 -21.61 -5.10 16.79
C SER A 62 -22.90 -5.35 16.02
N ASN A 63 -23.01 -6.49 15.37
CA ASN A 63 -24.16 -6.82 14.51
C ASN A 63 -25.11 -7.83 15.15
N SER A 64 -25.11 -7.92 16.48
CA SER A 64 -26.11 -8.64 17.30
C SER A 64 -26.49 -10.03 16.73
N GLY A 65 -25.54 -10.95 16.68
CA GLY A 65 -25.80 -12.33 16.28
C GLY A 65 -25.76 -12.58 14.77
N LYS A 66 -25.41 -11.60 13.96
CA LYS A 66 -25.13 -11.86 12.55
C LYS A 66 -23.90 -12.73 12.44
N LYS A 67 -24.02 -13.81 11.68
CA LYS A 67 -22.88 -14.65 11.38
C LYS A 67 -21.89 -13.88 10.51
N LEU A 68 -20.61 -14.19 10.70
CA LEU A 68 -19.57 -13.67 9.83
C LEU A 68 -19.90 -14.09 8.38
N PRO A 69 -19.89 -13.16 7.42
CA PRO A 69 -20.14 -13.53 6.02
C PRO A 69 -19.14 -14.56 5.54
N THR A 70 -19.59 -15.47 4.69
CA THR A 70 -18.70 -16.43 4.02
C THR A 70 -18.01 -15.75 2.86
N ASN A 71 -16.83 -16.23 2.48
CA ASN A 71 -16.07 -15.71 1.32
C ASN A 71 -15.71 -14.24 1.46
N LEU A 72 -15.18 -13.85 2.61
CA LEU A 72 -14.68 -12.48 2.80
C LEU A 72 -13.49 -12.22 1.90
N LYS A 73 -13.58 -11.14 1.13
CA LYS A 73 -12.42 -10.65 0.37
C LYS A 73 -11.40 -10.11 1.36
N SER A 74 -10.13 -10.34 1.08
CA SER A 74 -9.05 -9.86 1.94
C SER A 74 -8.14 -8.92 1.16
N THR A 75 -7.68 -7.87 1.82
CA THR A 75 -6.66 -7.01 1.25
C THR A 75 -5.25 -7.63 1.34
N LEU A 76 -5.11 -8.71 2.09
CA LEU A 76 -3.84 -9.44 2.24
C LEU A 76 -3.74 -10.54 1.19
N HIS A 77 -2.66 -10.53 0.43
CA HIS A 77 -2.41 -11.50 -0.63
C HIS A 77 -1.00 -12.07 -0.53
N ASP A 78 -0.82 -13.25 -1.12
CA ASP A 78 0.49 -13.89 -1.24
C ASP A 78 1.16 -13.37 -2.53
N GLY A 79 2.29 -12.70 -2.39
CA GLY A 79 3.01 -12.12 -3.53
C GLY A 79 3.61 -13.15 -4.48
N ASP A 80 3.69 -14.41 -4.06
CA ASP A 80 4.12 -15.51 -4.94
C ASP A 80 2.94 -16.18 -5.66
N GLY A 81 1.71 -15.76 -5.34
CA GLY A 81 0.49 -16.27 -5.93
C GLY A 81 -0.01 -15.42 -7.09
N GLU A 82 -1.29 -15.58 -7.39
CA GLU A 82 -1.93 -14.81 -8.45
C GLU A 82 -2.67 -13.61 -7.90
N ARG A 83 -2.75 -12.55 -8.70
CA ARG A 83 -3.58 -11.38 -8.38
C ARG A 83 -5.06 -11.76 -8.42
N PRO A 84 -5.92 -11.08 -7.65
CA PRO A 84 -7.37 -11.34 -7.67
C PRO A 84 -7.98 -11.24 -9.07
N ASN A 85 -7.45 -10.39 -9.91
CA ASN A 85 -7.93 -10.17 -11.28
C ASN A 85 -7.23 -11.05 -12.31
N GLY A 86 -6.44 -12.03 -11.86
CA GLY A 86 -5.63 -12.90 -12.71
C GLY A 86 -4.24 -12.31 -12.97
N GLY A 87 -3.33 -13.16 -13.38
CA GLY A 87 -1.95 -12.77 -13.62
C GLY A 87 -1.10 -12.81 -12.35
N GLU A 88 0.20 -12.69 -12.52
CA GLU A 88 1.15 -12.74 -11.42
C GLU A 88 1.40 -11.35 -10.84
N PHE A 89 1.77 -11.32 -9.56
CA PHE A 89 2.32 -10.11 -8.95
C PHE A 89 3.69 -9.81 -9.54
N GLY A 90 4.09 -8.52 -9.46
CA GLY A 90 5.41 -8.12 -9.93
C GLY A 90 6.54 -8.79 -9.17
N GLU A 91 7.73 -8.72 -9.74
CA GLU A 91 8.95 -9.30 -9.17
C GLU A 91 9.21 -8.83 -7.74
N GLU A 92 8.91 -7.58 -7.44
CA GLU A 92 9.09 -6.98 -6.13
C GLU A 92 8.25 -7.64 -5.04
N CYS A 93 7.18 -8.33 -5.43
CA CYS A 93 6.28 -9.01 -4.50
C CYS A 93 6.74 -10.43 -4.16
N LYS A 94 7.70 -10.96 -4.89
CA LYS A 94 8.20 -12.32 -4.65
C LYS A 94 8.81 -12.43 -3.26
N GLY A 95 8.48 -13.50 -2.54
CA GLY A 95 8.93 -13.70 -1.17
C GLY A 95 8.24 -12.82 -0.13
N CYS A 96 7.17 -12.13 -0.52
CA CYS A 96 6.45 -11.20 0.35
C CYS A 96 4.96 -11.51 0.38
N TYR A 97 4.32 -11.10 1.48
CA TYR A 97 2.88 -10.88 1.48
C TYR A 97 2.60 -9.46 1.04
N VAL A 98 1.51 -9.26 0.33
CA VAL A 98 1.11 -7.98 -0.23
C VAL A 98 -0.17 -7.53 0.45
N ILE A 99 -0.17 -6.33 1.03
CA ILE A 99 -1.35 -5.77 1.66
C ILE A 99 -1.51 -4.31 1.24
N THR A 100 -2.68 -3.97 0.73
CA THR A 100 -3.01 -2.58 0.38
C THR A 100 -3.81 -1.96 1.51
N VAL A 101 -3.35 -0.82 1.98
CA VAL A 101 -3.97 -0.08 3.06
C VAL A 101 -4.33 1.32 2.58
N SER A 102 -5.44 1.86 3.10
CA SER A 102 -5.94 3.15 2.62
C SER A 102 -6.67 3.92 3.71
N SER A 103 -6.84 5.22 3.50
CA SER A 103 -7.57 6.08 4.41
C SER A 103 -8.16 7.28 3.66
N ASN A 104 -9.32 7.73 4.11
CA ASN A 104 -9.90 8.99 3.63
C ASN A 104 -9.15 10.20 4.17
N ASN A 105 -8.49 10.05 5.31
CA ASN A 105 -7.74 11.10 5.97
C ASN A 105 -6.24 10.90 5.75
N LYS A 106 -5.51 12.01 5.70
CA LYS A 106 -4.06 11.94 5.54
C LYS A 106 -3.44 11.21 6.72
N PRO A 107 -2.64 10.15 6.47
CA PRO A 107 -1.96 9.46 7.56
C PRO A 107 -0.85 10.33 8.16
N VAL A 108 -0.47 10.02 9.39
CA VAL A 108 0.70 10.64 10.01
C VAL A 108 1.95 10.11 9.31
N LEU A 109 2.79 11.03 8.84
CA LEU A 109 4.02 10.67 8.11
C LEU A 109 5.22 11.17 8.92
N VAL A 110 6.12 10.24 9.26
CA VAL A 110 7.29 10.57 10.10
C VAL A 110 8.56 9.92 9.56
N HIS A 111 9.68 10.50 9.95
CA HIS A 111 10.99 9.88 9.78
C HIS A 111 11.23 8.84 10.88
N ALA A 112 12.33 8.09 10.77
CA ALA A 112 12.68 7.07 11.76
C ALA A 112 12.85 7.63 13.18
N ASP A 113 13.23 8.89 13.30
CA ASP A 113 13.37 9.59 14.59
C ASP A 113 12.08 10.21 15.09
N LYS A 114 10.95 9.94 14.38
CA LYS A 114 9.59 10.44 14.68
C LYS A 114 9.38 11.92 14.37
N THR A 115 10.33 12.59 13.71
CA THR A 115 10.08 13.95 13.21
C THR A 115 9.14 13.93 12.02
N PRO A 116 8.32 14.99 11.84
CA PRO A 116 7.38 15.03 10.72
C PRO A 116 8.09 14.94 9.37
N LEU A 117 7.57 14.09 8.49
CA LEU A 117 8.06 13.93 7.12
C LEU A 117 7.16 14.77 6.21
N THR A 118 7.74 15.78 5.59
CA THR A 118 6.98 16.75 4.79
C THR A 118 7.34 16.75 3.32
N ASP A 119 8.45 16.13 2.93
CA ASP A 119 8.90 16.11 1.54
C ASP A 119 8.31 14.91 0.81
N PRO A 120 7.43 15.14 -0.19
CA PRO A 120 6.82 14.03 -0.94
C PRO A 120 7.84 13.13 -1.63
N GLN A 121 9.00 13.63 -1.96
CA GLN A 121 10.02 12.85 -2.65
C GLN A 121 10.67 11.79 -1.76
N GLU A 122 10.54 11.91 -0.45
CA GLU A 122 11.09 10.93 0.47
C GLU A 122 10.27 9.64 0.55
N LEU A 123 8.98 9.70 0.20
CA LEU A 123 8.09 8.52 0.22
C LEU A 123 7.70 8.15 -1.20
N TYR A 124 8.43 7.23 -1.78
CA TYR A 124 8.25 6.78 -3.16
C TYR A 124 8.17 5.25 -3.19
N SER A 125 7.64 4.72 -4.29
CA SER A 125 7.57 3.28 -4.48
C SER A 125 8.97 2.68 -4.55
N GLY A 126 9.29 1.82 -3.59
CA GLY A 126 10.60 1.20 -3.43
C GLY A 126 11.29 1.50 -2.13
N CYS A 127 10.89 2.55 -1.40
CA CYS A 127 11.48 2.85 -0.10
C CYS A 127 10.97 1.89 0.98
N TYR A 128 11.64 1.86 2.10
CA TYR A 128 11.34 0.95 3.21
C TYR A 128 10.89 1.71 4.45
N GLY A 129 9.94 1.14 5.17
CA GLY A 129 9.46 1.74 6.39
C GLY A 129 8.53 0.84 7.17
N ARG A 130 7.83 1.45 8.13
CA ARG A 130 6.83 0.78 8.96
C ARG A 130 5.49 1.49 8.79
N ALA A 131 4.41 0.76 9.04
CA ALA A 131 3.07 1.34 8.94
C ALA A 131 2.25 0.99 10.18
N ILE A 132 1.41 1.93 10.59
CA ILE A 132 0.37 1.70 11.59
C ILE A 132 -0.92 1.52 10.82
N ILE A 133 -1.50 0.33 10.93
CA ILE A 133 -2.70 -0.05 10.17
C ILE A 133 -3.73 -0.65 11.12
N ASN A 134 -5.01 -0.54 10.75
CA ASN A 134 -6.08 -1.18 11.52
C ASN A 134 -6.98 -1.97 10.60
N PHE A 135 -7.45 -3.11 11.09
CA PHE A 135 -8.31 -4.00 10.31
C PHE A 135 -9.76 -3.83 10.70
N TYR A 136 -10.63 -3.97 9.70
CA TYR A 136 -12.07 -3.94 9.93
C TYR A 136 -12.78 -4.82 8.88
N VAL A 137 -13.92 -5.38 9.29
CA VAL A 137 -14.79 -6.15 8.40
C VAL A 137 -15.85 -5.20 7.85
N TYR A 138 -16.07 -5.24 6.56
CA TYR A 138 -17.13 -4.48 5.91
C TYR A 138 -18.12 -5.43 5.22
N ASP A 139 -19.38 -5.02 5.20
CA ASP A 139 -20.47 -5.73 4.54
C ASP A 139 -21.44 -4.68 4.02
N THR A 140 -21.27 -4.27 2.76
CA THR A 140 -22.06 -3.23 2.16
C THR A 140 -22.50 -3.66 0.75
N GLN A 141 -23.80 -3.69 0.51
CA GLN A 141 -24.41 -3.88 -0.81
C GLN A 141 -23.77 -5.03 -1.62
N GLY A 142 -23.61 -6.18 -0.98
CA GLY A 142 -23.04 -7.36 -1.63
C GLY A 142 -21.53 -7.44 -1.63
N ASN A 143 -20.83 -6.39 -1.19
CA ASN A 143 -19.39 -6.41 -1.02
C ASN A 143 -19.06 -6.71 0.43
N LYS A 144 -18.33 -7.79 0.66
CA LYS A 144 -17.98 -8.29 1.99
C LYS A 144 -16.50 -8.57 2.04
N GLY A 145 -15.84 -8.09 3.07
CA GLY A 145 -14.42 -8.35 3.18
C GLY A 145 -13.80 -7.80 4.46
N ILE A 146 -12.51 -8.06 4.57
CA ILE A 146 -11.66 -7.47 5.60
C ILE A 146 -10.73 -6.50 4.92
N SER A 147 -10.76 -5.25 5.35
CA SER A 147 -9.91 -4.22 4.81
C SER A 147 -8.97 -3.69 5.88
N ALA A 148 -8.00 -2.90 5.48
CA ALA A 148 -7.04 -2.29 6.40
C ALA A 148 -7.01 -0.78 6.17
N GLY A 149 -7.20 -0.04 7.25
CA GLY A 149 -7.06 1.40 7.26
C GLY A 149 -5.62 1.81 7.53
N LEU A 150 -5.23 2.93 6.97
CA LEU A 150 -3.88 3.48 7.12
C LEU A 150 -3.89 4.64 8.10
N ASN A 151 -3.17 4.51 9.21
CA ASN A 151 -3.10 5.53 10.24
C ASN A 151 -1.77 6.28 10.26
N GLY A 152 -0.68 5.60 9.94
CA GLY A 152 0.64 6.23 9.98
C GLY A 152 1.67 5.49 9.16
N ILE A 153 2.67 6.25 8.73
CA ILE A 153 3.83 5.73 7.98
C ILE A 153 5.09 6.31 8.61
N MET A 154 6.06 5.43 8.85
CA MET A 154 7.39 5.81 9.26
C MET A 154 8.38 5.36 8.19
N LYS A 155 9.07 6.30 7.57
CA LYS A 155 10.14 5.93 6.62
C LYS A 155 11.40 5.53 7.39
N LEU A 156 11.99 4.40 7.02
CA LEU A 156 13.22 3.92 7.60
C LEU A 156 14.44 4.26 6.72
N TYR A 157 14.39 3.89 5.45
CA TYR A 157 15.49 4.19 4.53
C TYR A 157 15.05 4.05 3.07
N ASP A 158 15.91 4.54 2.20
CA ASP A 158 15.69 4.48 0.76
C ASP A 158 15.88 3.07 0.22
N GLY A 159 15.21 2.78 -0.87
CA GLY A 159 15.38 1.56 -1.63
C GLY A 159 15.42 1.87 -3.11
N GLU A 160 15.63 0.85 -3.92
CA GLU A 160 15.61 1.00 -5.36
C GLU A 160 14.18 1.32 -5.81
N PRO A 161 13.98 2.41 -6.58
CA PRO A 161 12.64 2.75 -7.05
C PRO A 161 12.01 1.60 -7.85
N LEU A 162 10.70 1.41 -7.65
CA LEU A 162 9.93 0.37 -8.31
C LEU A 162 9.20 0.93 -9.53
N GLY A 163 9.42 0.31 -10.66
CA GLY A 163 8.61 0.45 -11.86
C GLY A 163 8.51 1.83 -12.47
N GLY A 164 7.58 1.94 -13.35
CA GLY A 164 7.32 2.90 -14.36
C GLY A 164 7.12 4.37 -14.02
N GLY A 165 7.92 4.99 -13.27
CA GLY A 165 7.84 6.43 -13.06
C GLY A 165 9.18 7.08 -12.89
N VAL A 166 10.23 6.27 -12.90
CA VAL A 166 11.59 6.80 -12.73
C VAL A 166 12.18 7.07 -14.10
N VAL A 167 12.45 8.33 -14.36
CA VAL A 167 13.17 8.75 -15.56
C VAL A 167 14.65 8.46 -15.30
N THR A 168 15.26 7.70 -16.20
CA THR A 168 16.69 7.40 -16.16
C THR A 168 17.41 8.15 -17.27
N ASP A 169 18.73 8.20 -17.19
CA ASP A 169 19.52 8.87 -18.24
C ASP A 169 19.26 8.28 -19.62
N SER A 170 19.04 6.97 -19.68
CA SER A 170 18.76 6.30 -20.95
C SER A 170 17.39 6.64 -21.52
N ASP A 171 16.46 7.12 -20.72
CA ASP A 171 15.16 7.53 -21.21
C ASP A 171 15.25 8.78 -22.08
N TRP A 172 16.33 9.55 -21.95
CA TRP A 172 16.59 10.71 -22.77
C TRP A 172 17.24 10.36 -24.12
N ASP A 173 17.64 9.08 -24.29
CA ASP A 173 18.31 8.62 -25.49
C ASP A 173 17.31 8.13 -26.53
N ASP A 174 16.37 8.99 -26.89
CA ASP A 174 15.32 8.69 -27.86
C ASP A 174 15.70 9.02 -29.31
N GLY A 175 16.94 9.41 -29.50
CA GLY A 175 17.40 9.80 -30.85
C GLY A 175 17.12 11.26 -31.17
N TRP A 176 16.64 12.02 -30.17
CA TRP A 176 16.41 13.45 -30.40
C TRP A 176 17.75 14.19 -30.56
N GLU A 177 17.87 14.89 -31.63
CA GLU A 177 18.99 15.83 -31.84
C GLU A 177 18.46 17.23 -31.84
N ASP A 178 19.22 18.12 -31.21
CA ASP A 178 18.88 19.52 -31.26
C ASP A 178 19.07 19.99 -32.71
N GLU A 179 17.99 20.01 -33.47
CA GLU A 179 17.98 20.63 -34.77
C GLU A 179 18.17 22.09 -34.50
N ASP A 180 19.42 22.49 -34.52
CA ASP A 180 19.77 23.88 -34.41
C ASP A 180 18.82 24.64 -35.31
N ASN A 181 18.25 25.69 -34.81
CA ASN A 181 17.24 26.48 -35.48
C ASN A 181 17.58 26.92 -36.89
N ASP A 182 18.78 26.66 -37.32
CA ASP A 182 19.23 26.99 -38.66
C ASP A 182 18.37 26.36 -39.75
N ASP A 183 17.91 25.12 -39.51
CA ASP A 183 17.05 24.43 -40.46
C ASP A 183 15.64 25.00 -40.51
N LEU A 184 15.22 25.63 -39.43
CA LEU A 184 13.91 26.25 -39.36
C LEU A 184 13.90 27.64 -40.01
N LEU A 185 15.04 28.22 -40.18
CA LEU A 185 15.19 29.57 -40.73
C LEU A 185 15.70 29.58 -42.16
N GLY A 186 16.16 28.40 -42.57
CA GLY A 186 16.74 28.25 -43.91
C GLY A 186 15.74 28.12 -45.03
#